data_15014c26afc3af8047e07f120c295ae2
#
_entry.id   15014c26afc3af8047e07f120c295ae2
#
_cell.length_a   1.000
_cell.length_b   1.000
_cell.length_c   1.000
_cell.angle_alpha   90.00
_cell.angle_beta   90.00
_cell.angle_gamma   90.00
#
_symmetry.space_group_name_H-M   'P 1'
#
loop_
_entity.id
_entity.type
_entity.pdbx_description
1 polymer ?
#
loop_
_entity_poly.entity_id
_entity_poly.type
_entity_poly.pdbx_seq_one_letter_code
_entity_poly.pdbx_strand_id
1 'polypeptide(L)'
;MIHAIILTVPRKAAVRPAAAPAIIKQIFNKHGVSSKCLDINLDYFTRFQQQCDPVLWNEIDEHLFIKNKQLGASAQILFDQLIQHWIELISAYQPKQLLISVFSWQAQRFTEKFLEKFRTQYICEVIIGGQGLIREENGSFADRPTFAHYLKQLGLIDHWIRGEAETTIPAIIQGNYNVAGIDTDFFAERSNIADQPVMDFSDFNIQSYKNGSKHGVLPIESSRGCIRKCVFCDIPTIHGGFRVKSGSQLANEMIHYYEQYGVRDFFFHDALCNGSMKDFRQFNRTLIDYYESHNLPDRHFAYSSHAIVRRPGAMKPIDFEHMARAGAETMVLGIESGSDRVLADMRKDFTIADLDYNMAQYSKNKMQVYFLMITGFPTETEEDHQASLDLLTKYQRFVADGTIIGVNLGTTLTIEQGTPMFDQPNTLNIIGINNQQPQGADWMCTTNPELTYKKRIMRRIQVQEHCEQLGYTFWKGDDQLKTLMDKYQERLARIQELVH
;
A
#
# COMPACT_ATOMS: atom_id res chain seq x y z
N MET A 1 34.10 6.19 3.03
CA MET A 1 33.56 5.22 2.04
C MET A 1 32.44 4.45 2.72
N ILE A 2 31.25 4.43 2.15
CA ILE A 2 30.07 3.69 2.66
C ILE A 2 29.93 2.41 1.82
N HIS A 3 29.65 1.26 2.46
CA HIS A 3 29.54 0.02 1.73
C HIS A 3 28.29 0.00 0.84
N ALA A 4 27.14 0.40 1.38
CA ALA A 4 25.87 0.39 0.65
C ALA A 4 25.10 1.71 0.77
N ILE A 5 24.54 2.17 -0.35
CA ILE A 5 23.47 3.17 -0.39
C ILE A 5 22.14 2.45 -0.59
N ILE A 6 21.15 2.79 0.23
CA ILE A 6 19.79 2.25 0.16
C ILE A 6 18.88 3.39 -0.28
N LEU A 7 18.30 3.26 -1.47
CA LEU A 7 17.62 4.35 -2.17
C LEU A 7 16.10 4.16 -2.18
N THR A 8 15.37 5.20 -1.78
CA THR A 8 13.93 5.33 -2.04
C THR A 8 13.73 6.20 -3.27
N VAL A 9 13.18 5.64 -4.34
CA VAL A 9 12.96 6.35 -5.61
C VAL A 9 11.61 7.07 -5.64
N PRO A 10 11.42 8.11 -6.49
CA PRO A 10 10.16 8.81 -6.64
C PRO A 10 8.98 7.88 -6.92
N ARG A 11 7.91 8.14 -6.19
CA ARG A 11 6.59 7.52 -6.27
C ARG A 11 5.53 8.61 -6.09
N LYS A 12 4.25 8.28 -6.20
CA LYS A 12 3.18 9.29 -6.23
C LYS A 12 3.08 10.24 -5.03
N ALA A 13 3.68 9.95 -3.87
CA ALA A 13 3.64 10.83 -2.69
C ALA A 13 4.81 10.59 -1.72
N ALA A 14 5.18 11.65 -0.97
CA ALA A 14 6.16 11.60 0.11
C ALA A 14 5.50 12.05 1.42
N VAL A 15 4.70 11.19 2.03
CA VAL A 15 3.95 11.50 3.26
C VAL A 15 4.62 10.98 4.53
N ARG A 16 5.55 10.02 4.42
CA ARG A 16 6.34 9.45 5.52
C ARG A 16 7.52 8.66 4.98
N PRO A 17 8.54 8.36 5.80
CA PRO A 17 9.66 7.48 5.42
C PRO A 17 9.17 6.12 4.94
N ALA A 18 9.91 5.49 4.05
CA ALA A 18 9.66 4.12 3.65
C ALA A 18 10.22 3.14 4.70
N ALA A 19 9.43 2.10 5.05
CA ALA A 19 9.84 1.09 6.03
C ALA A 19 10.98 0.20 5.52
N ALA A 20 10.91 -0.28 4.28
CA ALA A 20 11.88 -1.23 3.75
C ALA A 20 13.34 -0.73 3.79
N PRO A 21 13.68 0.50 3.36
CA PRO A 21 15.03 1.03 3.52
C PRO A 21 15.51 1.07 4.98
N ALA A 22 14.63 1.44 5.91
CA ALA A 22 14.98 1.51 7.34
C ALA A 22 15.21 0.11 7.95
N ILE A 23 14.47 -0.91 7.51
CA ILE A 23 14.71 -2.32 7.87
C ILE A 23 16.06 -2.78 7.31
N ILE A 24 16.30 -2.55 6.02
CA ILE A 24 17.53 -2.95 5.33
C ILE A 24 18.74 -2.29 6.01
N LYS A 25 18.67 -1.00 6.31
CA LYS A 25 19.74 -0.30 7.04
C LYS A 25 20.06 -0.98 8.37
N GLN A 26 19.03 -1.32 9.15
CA GLN A 26 19.24 -1.98 10.43
C GLN A 26 19.83 -3.39 10.29
N ILE A 27 19.52 -4.11 9.21
CA ILE A 27 20.18 -5.38 8.90
C ILE A 27 21.67 -5.16 8.64
N PHE A 28 22.04 -4.18 7.83
CA PHE A 28 23.45 -3.81 7.60
C PHE A 28 24.16 -3.46 8.92
N ASN A 29 23.53 -2.64 9.76
CA ASN A 29 24.06 -2.25 11.08
C ASN A 29 24.34 -3.48 11.98
N LYS A 30 23.39 -4.44 12.03
CA LYS A 30 23.55 -5.69 12.79
C LYS A 30 24.74 -6.54 12.33
N HIS A 31 25.13 -6.42 11.05
CA HIS A 31 26.28 -7.13 10.49
C HIS A 31 27.57 -6.29 10.50
N GLY A 32 27.56 -5.11 11.13
CA GLY A 32 28.73 -4.24 11.21
C GLY A 32 29.15 -3.62 9.86
N VAL A 33 28.25 -3.60 8.88
CA VAL A 33 28.50 -3.08 7.54
C VAL A 33 27.89 -1.69 7.38
N SER A 34 28.69 -0.73 6.96
CA SER A 34 28.27 0.67 6.83
C SER A 34 27.26 0.85 5.69
N SER A 35 26.11 1.46 5.98
CA SER A 35 25.11 1.79 4.98
C SER A 35 24.48 3.14 5.25
N LYS A 36 23.85 3.73 4.22
CA LYS A 36 23.12 5.00 4.32
C LYS A 36 21.86 4.97 3.47
N CYS A 37 20.74 5.39 4.06
CA CYS A 37 19.51 5.62 3.32
C CYS A 37 19.52 7.02 2.68
N LEU A 38 19.12 7.08 1.41
CA LEU A 38 18.83 8.32 0.71
C LEU A 38 17.39 8.27 0.20
N ASP A 39 16.57 9.23 0.62
CA ASP A 39 15.18 9.35 0.18
C ASP A 39 15.05 10.42 -0.90
N ILE A 40 15.33 10.04 -2.16
CA ILE A 40 15.17 10.96 -3.29
C ILE A 40 13.69 11.18 -3.65
N ASN A 41 12.77 10.33 -3.17
CA ASN A 41 11.34 10.59 -3.28
C ASN A 41 10.93 11.81 -2.43
N LEU A 42 11.46 11.93 -1.21
CA LEU A 42 11.22 13.13 -0.40
C LEU A 42 11.82 14.37 -1.07
N ASP A 43 13.06 14.27 -1.54
CA ASP A 43 13.76 15.37 -2.23
C ASP A 43 12.98 15.84 -3.47
N TYR A 44 12.45 14.89 -4.27
CA TYR A 44 11.61 15.17 -5.43
C TYR A 44 10.35 15.98 -5.07
N PHE A 45 9.61 15.60 -4.03
CA PHE A 45 8.35 16.26 -3.64
C PHE A 45 8.52 17.48 -2.73
N THR A 46 9.69 17.74 -2.19
CA THR A 46 9.93 18.92 -1.33
C THR A 46 10.78 19.95 -2.03
N ARG A 47 12.04 19.63 -2.29
CA ARG A 47 13.01 20.55 -2.84
C ARG A 47 12.71 20.91 -4.30
N PHE A 48 12.55 19.89 -5.15
CA PHE A 48 12.36 20.14 -6.58
C PHE A 48 10.99 20.72 -6.91
N GLN A 49 9.91 20.20 -6.34
CA GLN A 49 8.59 20.77 -6.53
C GLN A 49 8.51 22.27 -6.15
N GLN A 50 9.27 22.69 -5.13
CA GLN A 50 9.27 24.08 -4.68
C GLN A 50 10.19 24.98 -5.49
N GLN A 51 11.23 24.45 -6.11
CA GLN A 51 12.27 25.20 -6.83
C GLN A 51 12.07 25.20 -8.35
N CYS A 52 11.27 24.29 -8.89
CA CYS A 52 11.02 24.19 -10.32
C CYS A 52 9.85 25.06 -10.77
N ASP A 53 9.88 25.46 -12.05
CA ASP A 53 8.71 25.99 -12.72
C ASP A 53 7.54 25.00 -12.62
N PRO A 54 6.34 25.42 -12.17
CA PRO A 54 5.21 24.51 -11.98
C PRO A 54 4.76 23.80 -13.26
N VAL A 55 4.91 24.41 -14.43
CA VAL A 55 4.53 23.79 -15.71
C VAL A 55 5.49 22.64 -16.05
N LEU A 56 6.80 22.90 -15.93
CA LEU A 56 7.82 21.87 -16.17
C LEU A 56 7.75 20.76 -15.12
N TRP A 57 7.48 21.11 -13.84
CA TRP A 57 7.24 20.14 -12.80
C TRP A 57 6.07 19.19 -13.14
N ASN A 58 4.91 19.74 -13.49
CA ASN A 58 3.73 18.97 -13.84
C ASN A 58 3.99 18.06 -15.03
N GLU A 59 4.73 18.53 -16.04
CA GLU A 59 5.09 17.73 -17.21
C GLU A 59 5.97 16.52 -16.84
N ILE A 60 6.95 16.72 -15.95
CA ILE A 60 7.81 15.65 -15.43
C ILE A 60 6.98 14.67 -14.57
N ASP A 61 6.13 15.17 -13.70
CA ASP A 61 5.27 14.36 -12.85
C ASP A 61 4.32 13.49 -13.68
N GLU A 62 3.68 14.05 -14.70
CA GLU A 62 2.86 13.31 -15.66
C GLU A 62 3.70 12.26 -16.44
N HIS A 63 4.91 12.62 -16.87
CA HIS A 63 5.80 11.68 -17.54
C HIS A 63 6.15 10.49 -16.65
N LEU A 64 6.44 10.72 -15.38
CA LEU A 64 6.82 9.67 -14.44
C LEU A 64 5.65 8.75 -14.07
N PHE A 65 4.45 9.31 -13.90
CA PHE A 65 3.32 8.62 -13.31
C PHE A 65 2.14 8.37 -14.26
N ILE A 66 2.21 8.90 -15.50
CA ILE A 66 1.21 8.65 -16.56
C ILE A 66 1.88 7.93 -17.72
N LYS A 67 1.32 6.78 -18.11
CA LYS A 67 1.85 5.96 -19.22
C LYS A 67 1.83 6.74 -20.55
N ASN A 68 2.90 6.61 -21.32
CA ASN A 68 3.07 7.20 -22.66
C ASN A 68 3.16 8.74 -22.75
N LYS A 69 3.26 9.45 -21.66
CA LYS A 69 3.54 10.89 -21.70
C LYS A 69 5.02 11.11 -22.06
N GLN A 70 5.30 11.80 -23.16
CA GLN A 70 6.67 12.21 -23.52
C GLN A 70 6.98 13.57 -22.94
N LEU A 71 8.25 13.83 -22.62
CA LEU A 71 8.74 15.13 -22.18
C LEU A 71 9.01 16.05 -23.36
N GLY A 72 8.62 17.31 -23.24
CA GLY A 72 9.13 18.38 -24.11
C GLY A 72 10.61 18.69 -23.81
N ALA A 73 11.27 19.40 -24.71
CA ALA A 73 12.72 19.64 -24.62
C ALA A 73 13.17 20.29 -23.30
N SER A 74 12.44 21.30 -22.81
CA SER A 74 12.78 21.99 -21.55
C SER A 74 12.60 21.11 -20.34
N ALA A 75 11.50 20.34 -20.28
CA ALA A 75 11.24 19.40 -19.20
C ALA A 75 12.25 18.25 -19.20
N GLN A 76 12.68 17.76 -20.39
CA GLN A 76 13.72 16.75 -20.51
C GLN A 76 15.06 17.23 -19.95
N ILE A 77 15.47 18.48 -20.27
CA ILE A 77 16.71 19.07 -19.74
C ILE A 77 16.64 19.13 -18.22
N LEU A 78 15.54 19.60 -17.66
CA LEU A 78 15.35 19.70 -16.21
C LEU A 78 15.39 18.31 -15.57
N PHE A 79 14.67 17.33 -16.14
CA PHE A 79 14.67 15.96 -15.64
C PHE A 79 16.06 15.33 -15.65
N ASP A 80 16.84 15.56 -16.70
CA ASP A 80 18.23 15.12 -16.80
C ASP A 80 19.14 15.76 -15.75
N GLN A 81 18.93 17.04 -15.43
CA GLN A 81 19.63 17.73 -14.33
C GLN A 81 19.28 17.14 -12.97
N LEU A 82 18.01 16.80 -12.73
CA LEU A 82 17.57 16.15 -11.51
C LEU A 82 18.24 14.78 -11.31
N ILE A 83 18.21 13.94 -12.34
CA ILE A 83 18.88 12.64 -12.29
C ILE A 83 20.38 12.83 -12.06
N GLN A 84 21.03 13.78 -12.74
CA GLN A 84 22.44 14.06 -12.59
C GLN A 84 22.80 14.47 -11.16
N HIS A 85 22.01 15.33 -10.55
CA HIS A 85 22.20 15.74 -9.15
C HIS A 85 22.18 14.53 -8.19
N TRP A 86 21.25 13.62 -8.35
CA TRP A 86 21.19 12.43 -7.48
C TRP A 86 22.32 11.44 -7.76
N ILE A 87 22.77 11.32 -9.00
CA ILE A 87 23.95 10.49 -9.32
C ILE A 87 25.19 11.06 -8.62
N GLU A 88 25.40 12.36 -8.67
CA GLU A 88 26.52 13.04 -7.99
C GLU A 88 26.46 12.86 -6.48
N LEU A 89 25.26 13.01 -5.89
CA LEU A 89 25.04 12.78 -4.46
C LEU A 89 25.41 11.35 -4.05
N ILE A 90 24.96 10.34 -4.80
CA ILE A 90 25.26 8.93 -4.53
C ILE A 90 26.75 8.65 -4.73
N SER A 91 27.32 9.11 -5.83
CA SER A 91 28.72 8.86 -6.19
C SER A 91 29.70 9.48 -5.20
N ALA A 92 29.33 10.59 -4.54
CA ALA A 92 30.15 11.23 -3.51
C ALA A 92 30.40 10.30 -2.29
N TYR A 93 29.52 9.36 -2.02
CA TYR A 93 29.71 8.33 -0.97
C TYR A 93 30.62 7.17 -1.39
N GLN A 94 30.89 7.02 -2.68
CA GLN A 94 31.66 5.92 -3.26
C GLN A 94 31.15 4.54 -2.82
N PRO A 95 29.85 4.23 -2.98
CA PRO A 95 29.28 2.97 -2.53
C PRO A 95 29.79 1.79 -3.38
N LYS A 96 29.94 0.62 -2.74
CA LYS A 96 30.17 -0.65 -3.44
C LYS A 96 28.86 -1.23 -3.94
N GLN A 97 27.76 -0.96 -3.24
CA GLN A 97 26.43 -1.47 -3.54
C GLN A 97 25.41 -0.33 -3.55
N LEU A 98 24.49 -0.36 -4.52
CA LEU A 98 23.31 0.48 -4.59
C LEU A 98 22.07 -0.41 -4.51
N LEU A 99 21.34 -0.32 -3.39
CA LEU A 99 20.08 -1.04 -3.19
C LEU A 99 18.92 -0.09 -3.47
N ILE A 100 17.98 -0.48 -4.35
CA ILE A 100 16.84 0.35 -4.72
C ILE A 100 15.54 -0.31 -4.31
N SER A 101 14.73 0.40 -3.51
CA SER A 101 13.38 -0.02 -3.14
C SER A 101 12.36 0.48 -4.16
N VAL A 102 11.88 -0.41 -5.04
CA VAL A 102 10.82 -0.15 -6.03
C VAL A 102 9.49 -0.60 -5.44
N PHE A 103 8.79 0.28 -4.73
CA PHE A 103 7.58 -0.07 -3.97
C PHE A 103 6.37 -0.34 -4.85
N SER A 104 6.18 0.43 -5.93
CA SER A 104 5.02 0.34 -6.82
C SER A 104 5.43 0.41 -8.28
N TRP A 105 4.53 0.00 -9.19
CA TRP A 105 4.74 0.14 -10.63
C TRP A 105 5.00 1.60 -11.05
N GLN A 106 4.46 2.57 -10.31
CA GLN A 106 4.67 4.01 -10.56
C GLN A 106 6.14 4.43 -10.44
N ALA A 107 6.94 3.70 -9.64
CA ALA A 107 8.37 3.98 -9.51
C ALA A 107 9.23 3.38 -10.65
N GLN A 108 8.66 2.53 -11.53
CA GLN A 108 9.41 1.81 -12.55
C GLN A 108 10.08 2.75 -13.57
N ARG A 109 9.32 3.70 -14.13
CA ARG A 109 9.86 4.60 -15.16
C ARG A 109 11.01 5.46 -14.66
N PHE A 110 10.86 6.01 -13.45
CA PHE A 110 11.97 6.74 -12.83
C PHE A 110 13.19 5.84 -12.64
N THR A 111 12.99 4.63 -12.10
CA THR A 111 14.07 3.68 -11.81
C THR A 111 14.83 3.32 -13.09
N GLU A 112 14.14 3.04 -14.18
CA GLU A 112 14.74 2.76 -15.49
C GLU A 112 15.60 3.93 -15.97
N LYS A 113 15.03 5.14 -16.06
CA LYS A 113 15.73 6.33 -16.55
C LYS A 113 16.92 6.75 -15.68
N PHE A 114 16.76 6.61 -14.37
CA PHE A 114 17.84 6.82 -13.42
C PHE A 114 18.99 5.83 -13.66
N LEU A 115 18.70 4.53 -13.77
CA LEU A 115 19.70 3.49 -13.95
C LEU A 115 20.40 3.56 -15.31
N GLU A 116 19.67 3.89 -16.40
CA GLU A 116 20.26 4.15 -17.71
C GLU A 116 21.41 5.17 -17.61
N LYS A 117 21.18 6.29 -16.94
CA LYS A 117 22.18 7.35 -16.77
C LYS A 117 23.23 7.03 -15.72
N PHE A 118 22.85 6.41 -14.60
CA PHE A 118 23.75 6.02 -13.51
C PHE A 118 24.84 5.06 -14.00
N ARG A 119 24.48 4.02 -14.76
CA ARG A 119 25.43 3.02 -15.29
C ARG A 119 26.47 3.58 -16.26
N THR A 120 26.22 4.72 -16.90
CA THR A 120 27.22 5.37 -17.77
C THR A 120 28.28 6.14 -16.99
N GLN A 121 28.04 6.43 -15.70
CA GLN A 121 28.88 7.32 -14.91
C GLN A 121 29.50 6.65 -13.68
N TYR A 122 28.85 5.60 -13.15
CA TYR A 122 29.30 4.97 -11.91
C TYR A 122 29.18 3.45 -11.95
N ILE A 123 30.22 2.77 -11.46
CA ILE A 123 30.29 1.31 -11.43
C ILE A 123 30.19 0.86 -9.96
N CYS A 124 29.11 0.19 -9.63
CA CYS A 124 28.91 -0.54 -8.38
C CYS A 124 27.90 -1.65 -8.63
N GLU A 125 27.76 -2.55 -7.68
CA GLU A 125 26.72 -3.55 -7.71
C GLU A 125 25.34 -2.90 -7.45
N VAL A 126 24.37 -3.14 -8.33
CA VAL A 126 22.99 -2.61 -8.23
C VAL A 126 22.03 -3.74 -7.95
N ILE A 127 21.31 -3.63 -6.82
CA ILE A 127 20.36 -4.62 -6.33
C ILE A 127 19.01 -3.93 -6.18
N ILE A 128 17.95 -4.51 -6.74
CA ILE A 128 16.61 -3.94 -6.63
C ILE A 128 15.66 -4.89 -5.90
N GLY A 129 14.68 -4.33 -5.20
CA GLY A 129 13.66 -5.10 -4.49
C GLY A 129 12.34 -4.33 -4.39
N GLY A 130 11.28 -5.04 -4.00
CA GLY A 130 9.97 -4.46 -3.75
C GLY A 130 8.87 -4.93 -4.69
N GLN A 131 7.63 -4.64 -4.33
CA GLN A 131 6.41 -5.09 -5.03
C GLN A 131 6.33 -4.55 -6.47
N GLY A 132 6.87 -3.36 -6.72
CA GLY A 132 6.89 -2.75 -8.03
C GLY A 132 7.73 -3.48 -9.08
N LEU A 133 8.48 -4.51 -8.70
CA LEU A 133 9.25 -5.33 -9.64
C LEU A 133 8.40 -6.32 -10.43
N ILE A 134 7.27 -6.74 -9.84
CA ILE A 134 6.42 -7.82 -10.34
C ILE A 134 5.01 -7.35 -10.75
N ARG A 135 4.68 -6.07 -10.52
CA ARG A 135 3.36 -5.49 -10.84
C ARG A 135 3.45 -4.44 -11.93
N GLU A 136 2.50 -4.46 -12.85
CA GLU A 136 2.23 -3.39 -13.82
C GLU A 136 0.94 -2.64 -13.47
N GLU A 137 0.69 -1.52 -14.15
CA GLU A 137 -0.51 -0.70 -14.02
C GLU A 137 -1.82 -1.50 -14.18
N ASN A 138 -1.80 -2.57 -15.00
CA ASN A 138 -2.97 -3.40 -15.33
C ASN A 138 -2.89 -4.82 -14.74
N GLY A 139 -2.15 -5.03 -13.66
CA GLY A 139 -2.28 -6.20 -12.79
C GLY A 139 -1.27 -7.32 -12.96
N SER A 140 -0.75 -7.69 -14.10
CA SER A 140 0.25 -8.75 -14.13
C SER A 140 1.11 -8.83 -15.38
N PHE A 141 2.30 -9.42 -15.19
CA PHE A 141 3.24 -9.83 -16.23
C PHE A 141 2.96 -11.27 -16.70
N ALA A 142 1.71 -11.74 -16.77
CA ALA A 142 1.41 -13.14 -17.08
C ALA A 142 2.09 -13.62 -18.38
N ASP A 143 2.28 -12.72 -19.35
CA ASP A 143 2.85 -13.03 -20.65
C ASP A 143 4.12 -12.22 -20.99
N ARG A 144 4.72 -11.52 -20.01
CA ARG A 144 5.91 -10.70 -20.20
C ARG A 144 6.95 -10.96 -19.11
N PRO A 145 8.25 -10.76 -19.40
CA PRO A 145 9.25 -10.68 -18.36
C PRO A 145 8.88 -9.60 -17.34
N THR A 146 9.03 -9.87 -16.03
CA THR A 146 8.83 -8.87 -15.00
C THR A 146 9.76 -7.68 -15.21
N PHE A 147 9.45 -6.53 -14.57
CA PHE A 147 10.31 -5.36 -14.66
C PHE A 147 11.75 -5.66 -14.22
N ALA A 148 11.94 -6.55 -13.25
CA ALA A 148 13.27 -7.01 -12.84
C ALA A 148 14.02 -7.73 -13.98
N HIS A 149 13.37 -8.67 -14.66
CA HIS A 149 13.96 -9.36 -15.81
C HIS A 149 14.31 -8.39 -16.94
N TYR A 150 13.42 -7.45 -17.22
CA TYR A 150 13.65 -6.41 -18.22
C TYR A 150 14.91 -5.58 -17.92
N LEU A 151 15.03 -5.06 -16.69
CA LEU A 151 16.22 -4.31 -16.29
C LEU A 151 17.51 -5.15 -16.31
N LYS A 152 17.40 -6.43 -15.94
CA LYS A 152 18.56 -7.36 -16.00
C LYS A 152 19.01 -7.62 -17.45
N GLN A 153 18.07 -7.81 -18.37
CA GLN A 153 18.38 -7.98 -19.81
C GLN A 153 19.06 -6.73 -20.41
N LEU A 154 18.71 -5.54 -19.93
CA LEU A 154 19.37 -4.29 -20.32
C LEU A 154 20.74 -4.07 -19.65
N GLY A 155 21.16 -4.95 -18.73
CA GLY A 155 22.40 -4.79 -17.96
C GLY A 155 22.35 -3.65 -16.96
N LEU A 156 21.17 -3.18 -16.58
CA LEU A 156 20.98 -2.04 -15.66
C LEU A 156 21.08 -2.45 -14.19
N ILE A 157 20.85 -3.72 -13.87
CA ILE A 157 20.95 -4.27 -12.51
C ILE A 157 21.80 -5.53 -12.49
N ASP A 158 22.41 -5.81 -11.34
CA ASP A 158 23.17 -7.03 -11.11
C ASP A 158 22.28 -8.11 -10.47
N HIS A 159 21.40 -7.72 -9.52
CA HIS A 159 20.52 -8.64 -8.82
C HIS A 159 19.15 -8.02 -8.52
N TRP A 160 18.14 -8.90 -8.33
CA TRP A 160 16.84 -8.49 -7.79
C TRP A 160 16.40 -9.40 -6.65
N ILE A 161 15.59 -8.84 -5.75
CA ILE A 161 15.03 -9.55 -4.59
C ILE A 161 13.53 -9.68 -4.76
N ARG A 162 13.01 -10.90 -4.64
CA ARG A 162 11.59 -11.21 -4.58
C ARG A 162 11.24 -11.78 -3.20
N GLY A 163 10.58 -10.97 -2.37
CA GLY A 163 10.15 -11.36 -1.02
C GLY A 163 10.74 -10.51 0.08
N GLU A 164 11.00 -11.14 1.23
CA GLU A 164 11.36 -10.41 2.44
C GLU A 164 12.87 -10.17 2.53
N ALA A 165 13.23 -8.91 2.77
CA ALA A 165 14.64 -8.49 2.82
C ALA A 165 15.39 -9.09 4.02
N GLU A 166 14.69 -9.42 5.09
CA GLU A 166 15.27 -9.95 6.32
C GLU A 166 16.01 -11.29 6.11
N THR A 167 15.59 -12.06 5.11
CA THR A 167 16.21 -13.34 4.78
C THR A 167 17.25 -13.24 3.68
N THR A 168 17.11 -12.29 2.76
CA THR A 168 17.99 -12.16 1.59
C THR A 168 19.17 -11.21 1.82
N ILE A 169 18.98 -10.09 2.52
CA ILE A 169 20.04 -9.11 2.75
C ILE A 169 21.23 -9.67 3.54
N PRO A 170 21.05 -10.50 4.60
CA PRO A 170 22.19 -11.16 5.25
C PRO A 170 23.03 -12.01 4.30
N ALA A 171 22.41 -12.72 3.37
CA ALA A 171 23.11 -13.52 2.36
C ALA A 171 23.92 -12.63 1.39
N ILE A 172 23.32 -11.53 0.93
CA ILE A 172 23.98 -10.55 0.06
C ILE A 172 25.21 -9.93 0.75
N ILE A 173 25.08 -9.55 2.02
CA ILE A 173 26.22 -9.02 2.81
C ILE A 173 27.38 -10.02 2.86
N GLN A 174 27.09 -11.33 2.88
CA GLN A 174 28.08 -12.40 2.87
C GLN A 174 28.58 -12.76 1.45
N GLY A 175 28.08 -12.10 0.39
CA GLY A 175 28.39 -12.41 -1.01
C GLY A 175 27.76 -13.71 -1.52
N ASN A 176 26.71 -14.19 -0.85
CA ASN A 176 25.97 -15.39 -1.26
C ASN A 176 24.68 -15.01 -1.97
N TYR A 177 24.69 -15.10 -3.29
CA TYR A 177 23.52 -14.81 -4.14
C TYR A 177 22.72 -16.06 -4.54
N ASN A 178 23.19 -17.24 -4.16
CA ASN A 178 22.54 -18.53 -4.47
C ASN A 178 21.53 -18.92 -3.38
N VAL A 179 20.56 -18.04 -3.13
CA VAL A 179 19.47 -18.26 -2.16
C VAL A 179 18.13 -17.96 -2.80
N ALA A 180 17.07 -18.61 -2.31
CA ALA A 180 15.71 -18.35 -2.78
C ALA A 180 15.37 -16.87 -2.61
N GLY A 181 14.69 -16.29 -3.60
CA GLY A 181 14.32 -14.89 -3.61
C GLY A 181 15.36 -13.95 -4.19
N ILE A 182 16.56 -14.40 -4.57
CA ILE A 182 17.54 -13.62 -5.31
C ILE A 182 17.63 -14.16 -6.75
N ASP A 183 17.43 -13.29 -7.73
CA ASP A 183 17.46 -13.62 -9.17
C ASP A 183 16.55 -14.80 -9.55
N THR A 184 15.45 -14.99 -8.85
CA THR A 184 14.48 -16.08 -9.09
C THR A 184 13.04 -15.58 -9.03
N ASP A 185 12.14 -16.31 -9.70
CA ASP A 185 10.70 -16.06 -9.63
C ASP A 185 10.04 -16.61 -8.36
N PHE A 186 10.82 -17.32 -7.54
CA PHE A 186 10.37 -17.83 -6.26
C PHE A 186 10.55 -16.76 -5.17
N PHE A 187 9.59 -16.70 -4.25
CA PHE A 187 9.73 -15.85 -3.08
C PHE A 187 10.87 -16.31 -2.18
N ALA A 188 11.57 -15.35 -1.59
CA ALA A 188 12.46 -15.59 -0.47
C ALA A 188 11.74 -16.37 0.64
N GLU A 189 12.50 -17.10 1.44
CA GLU A 189 11.98 -17.71 2.66
C GLU A 189 11.37 -16.62 3.55
N ARG A 190 10.21 -16.92 4.13
CA ARG A 190 9.49 -15.95 4.97
C ARG A 190 10.13 -15.86 6.35
N SER A 191 10.47 -14.65 6.74
CA SER A 191 11.02 -14.37 8.05
C SER A 191 9.99 -14.58 9.17
N ASN A 192 10.44 -14.91 10.37
CA ASN A 192 9.60 -14.73 11.54
C ASN A 192 9.53 -13.23 11.87
N ILE A 193 8.35 -12.63 11.77
CA ILE A 193 8.17 -11.18 11.98
C ILE A 193 8.56 -10.74 13.42
N ALA A 194 8.54 -11.67 14.39
CA ALA A 194 9.01 -11.38 15.75
C ALA A 194 10.51 -11.11 15.81
N ASP A 195 11.28 -11.61 14.85
CA ASP A 195 12.75 -11.43 14.75
C ASP A 195 13.12 -10.22 13.89
N GLN A 196 12.11 -9.53 13.31
CA GLN A 196 12.33 -8.33 12.51
C GLN A 196 13.10 -7.29 13.33
N PRO A 197 14.17 -6.69 12.80
CA PRO A 197 14.87 -5.64 13.49
C PRO A 197 14.02 -4.37 13.61
N VAL A 198 14.18 -3.66 14.72
CA VAL A 198 13.62 -2.31 14.88
C VAL A 198 14.17 -1.41 13.76
N MET A 199 13.32 -0.72 13.03
CA MET A 199 13.71 0.08 11.86
C MET A 199 14.63 1.24 12.26
N ASP A 200 15.67 1.50 11.49
CA ASP A 200 16.59 2.63 11.73
C ASP A 200 16.23 3.81 10.81
N PHE A 201 15.61 4.83 11.39
CA PHE A 201 15.23 6.07 10.69
C PHE A 201 16.24 7.20 10.84
N SER A 202 17.45 6.97 11.34
CA SER A 202 18.44 8.02 11.63
C SER A 202 18.91 8.81 10.40
N ASP A 203 18.75 8.27 9.19
CA ASP A 203 19.07 8.97 7.94
C ASP A 203 17.92 9.81 7.38
N PHE A 204 16.71 9.69 7.95
CA PHE A 204 15.52 10.33 7.40
C PHE A 204 15.22 11.65 8.14
N ASN A 205 14.97 12.72 7.38
CA ASN A 205 14.44 13.96 7.93
C ASN A 205 12.93 13.85 8.12
N ILE A 206 12.52 13.25 9.26
CA ILE A 206 11.12 12.87 9.54
C ILE A 206 10.18 14.08 9.48
N GLN A 207 10.64 15.26 9.90
CA GLN A 207 9.84 16.48 9.93
C GLN A 207 9.61 17.10 8.54
N SER A 208 10.37 16.68 7.53
CA SER A 208 10.23 17.19 6.17
C SER A 208 9.10 16.54 5.37
N TYR A 209 8.52 15.44 5.86
CA TYR A 209 7.39 14.78 5.20
C TYR A 209 6.09 15.53 5.43
N LYS A 210 5.36 15.85 4.36
CA LYS A 210 4.09 16.60 4.40
C LYS A 210 2.92 15.68 4.71
N ASN A 211 2.64 15.45 5.99
CA ASN A 211 1.58 14.55 6.47
C ASN A 211 0.58 15.19 7.45
N GLY A 212 0.75 16.48 7.74
CA GLY A 212 -0.13 17.20 8.68
C GLY A 212 0.20 17.00 10.16
N SER A 213 1.07 16.05 10.52
CA SER A 213 1.53 15.86 11.89
C SER A 213 2.54 16.92 12.30
N LYS A 214 2.46 17.38 13.54
CA LYS A 214 3.47 18.25 14.17
C LYS A 214 4.70 17.48 14.65
N HIS A 215 4.58 16.18 14.82
CA HIS A 215 5.61 15.30 15.38
C HIS A 215 6.24 14.37 14.35
N GLY A 216 5.79 14.46 13.09
CA GLY A 216 6.15 13.51 12.06
C GLY A 216 5.39 12.17 12.21
N VAL A 217 5.33 11.40 11.12
CA VAL A 217 4.67 10.09 11.10
C VAL A 217 5.69 9.02 10.73
N LEU A 218 5.84 7.99 11.56
CA LEU A 218 6.65 6.83 11.21
C LEU A 218 5.78 5.62 10.83
N PRO A 219 6.27 4.83 9.87
CA PRO A 219 5.69 3.53 9.59
C PRO A 219 6.02 2.55 10.71
N ILE A 220 5.07 1.65 11.02
CA ILE A 220 5.27 0.53 11.93
C ILE A 220 4.59 -0.71 11.35
N GLU A 221 5.06 -1.89 11.71
CA GLU A 221 4.53 -3.15 11.21
C GLU A 221 4.24 -4.09 12.37
N SER A 222 2.96 -4.43 12.59
CA SER A 222 2.56 -5.38 13.62
C SER A 222 2.43 -6.79 13.09
N SER A 223 2.05 -6.92 11.81
CA SER A 223 1.73 -8.22 11.22
C SER A 223 2.00 -8.25 9.71
N ARG A 224 2.19 -9.45 9.18
CA ARG A 224 2.20 -9.74 7.73
C ARG A 224 1.17 -10.79 7.39
N GLY A 225 0.53 -10.63 6.24
CA GLY A 225 -0.56 -11.49 5.81
C GLY A 225 -1.91 -11.10 6.43
N CYS A 226 -2.89 -11.95 6.29
CA CYS A 226 -4.24 -11.73 6.81
C CYS A 226 -4.86 -13.04 7.28
N ILE A 227 -5.69 -12.98 8.32
CA ILE A 227 -6.47 -14.14 8.79
C ILE A 227 -7.69 -14.42 7.91
N ARG A 228 -8.09 -13.45 7.06
CA ARG A 228 -9.20 -13.59 6.12
C ARG A 228 -8.71 -14.24 4.82
N LYS A 229 -9.65 -14.85 4.08
CA LYS A 229 -9.41 -15.50 2.80
C LYS A 229 -10.35 -14.94 1.72
N CYS A 230 -10.43 -13.61 1.66
CA CYS A 230 -11.28 -12.93 0.70
C CYS A 230 -10.88 -13.33 -0.73
N VAL A 231 -11.87 -13.65 -1.57
CA VAL A 231 -11.62 -14.21 -2.90
C VAL A 231 -10.94 -13.26 -3.88
N PHE A 232 -11.05 -11.97 -3.65
CA PHE A 232 -10.47 -10.89 -4.49
C PHE A 232 -9.09 -10.42 -4.00
N CYS A 233 -8.59 -10.94 -2.86
CA CYS A 233 -7.43 -10.39 -2.19
C CYS A 233 -6.19 -11.24 -2.44
N ASP A 234 -5.08 -10.60 -2.78
CA ASP A 234 -3.78 -11.20 -3.04
C ASP A 234 -2.84 -11.27 -1.81
N ILE A 235 -3.22 -10.65 -0.70
CA ILE A 235 -2.43 -10.61 0.53
C ILE A 235 -1.97 -12.00 1.00
N PRO A 236 -2.84 -13.05 0.99
CA PRO A 236 -2.40 -14.40 1.36
C PRO A 236 -1.34 -14.97 0.43
N THR A 237 -1.38 -14.65 -0.85
CA THR A 237 -0.39 -15.10 -1.83
C THR A 237 0.95 -14.39 -1.65
N ILE A 238 0.94 -13.08 -1.45
CA ILE A 238 2.15 -12.26 -1.27
C ILE A 238 2.86 -12.61 0.05
N HIS A 239 2.11 -12.64 1.16
CA HIS A 239 2.69 -12.78 2.50
C HIS A 239 2.56 -14.20 3.08
N GLY A 240 1.80 -15.10 2.45
CA GLY A 240 1.49 -16.43 2.97
C GLY A 240 0.55 -16.40 4.16
N GLY A 241 0.86 -17.18 5.19
CA GLY A 241 0.09 -17.23 6.43
C GLY A 241 0.23 -15.94 7.24
N PHE A 242 -0.75 -15.71 8.10
CA PHE A 242 -0.73 -14.58 9.03
C PHE A 242 0.36 -14.78 10.09
N ARG A 243 1.24 -13.78 10.22
CA ARG A 243 2.31 -13.70 11.21
C ARG A 243 2.20 -12.38 11.95
N VAL A 244 2.46 -12.36 13.25
CA VAL A 244 2.25 -11.19 14.09
C VAL A 244 3.36 -11.06 15.14
N LYS A 245 3.77 -9.83 15.45
CA LYS A 245 4.60 -9.51 16.60
C LYS A 245 3.79 -9.61 17.88
N SER A 246 4.44 -9.90 19.01
CA SER A 246 3.74 -9.77 20.29
C SER A 246 3.33 -8.31 20.53
N GLY A 247 2.20 -8.13 21.23
CA GLY A 247 1.71 -6.78 21.48
C GLY A 247 2.68 -5.92 22.28
N SER A 248 3.42 -6.51 23.24
CA SER A 248 4.45 -5.80 23.99
C SER A 248 5.63 -5.39 23.13
N GLN A 249 6.08 -6.25 22.19
CA GLN A 249 7.15 -5.89 21.26
C GLN A 249 6.76 -4.68 20.42
N LEU A 250 5.55 -4.69 19.85
CA LEU A 250 5.04 -3.60 19.02
C LEU A 250 4.94 -2.28 19.81
N ALA A 251 4.40 -2.31 21.04
CA ALA A 251 4.31 -1.14 21.90
C ALA A 251 5.70 -0.57 22.23
N ASN A 252 6.67 -1.44 22.55
CA ASN A 252 8.04 -1.04 22.85
C ASN A 252 8.75 -0.44 21.61
N GLU A 253 8.44 -0.88 20.40
CA GLU A 253 8.94 -0.24 19.17
C GLU A 253 8.41 1.19 19.04
N MET A 254 7.12 1.45 19.32
CA MET A 254 6.56 2.81 19.29
C MET A 254 7.20 3.70 20.37
N ILE A 255 7.38 3.18 21.58
CA ILE A 255 8.05 3.88 22.68
C ILE A 255 9.48 4.21 22.30
N HIS A 256 10.22 3.25 21.73
CA HIS A 256 11.59 3.47 21.24
C HIS A 256 11.66 4.59 20.20
N TYR A 257 10.74 4.63 19.21
CA TYR A 257 10.72 5.70 18.21
C TYR A 257 10.36 7.07 18.82
N TYR A 258 9.51 7.10 19.82
CA TYR A 258 9.23 8.32 20.58
C TYR A 258 10.48 8.81 21.31
N GLU A 259 11.15 7.94 22.04
CA GLU A 259 12.35 8.29 22.81
C GLU A 259 13.51 8.72 21.91
N GLN A 260 13.67 8.04 20.76
CA GLN A 260 14.78 8.28 19.84
C GLN A 260 14.56 9.48 18.90
N TYR A 261 13.33 9.70 18.44
CA TYR A 261 13.02 10.66 17.37
C TYR A 261 11.96 11.69 17.76
N GLY A 262 11.35 11.59 18.95
CA GLY A 262 10.25 12.48 19.39
C GLY A 262 8.93 12.28 18.64
N VAL A 263 8.80 11.20 17.87
CA VAL A 263 7.62 10.93 17.03
C VAL A 263 6.49 10.37 17.90
N ARG A 264 5.28 10.85 17.66
CA ARG A 264 4.06 10.39 18.38
C ARG A 264 3.02 9.79 17.44
N ASP A 265 3.12 10.01 16.14
CA ASP A 265 2.14 9.57 15.15
C ASP A 265 2.69 8.40 14.35
N PHE A 266 1.91 7.32 14.26
CA PHE A 266 2.32 6.07 13.63
C PHE A 266 1.30 5.61 12.60
N PHE A 267 1.80 5.05 11.52
CA PHE A 267 0.98 4.42 10.49
C PHE A 267 1.35 2.95 10.34
N PHE A 268 0.38 2.07 10.60
CA PHE A 268 0.58 0.64 10.42
C PHE A 268 0.52 0.26 8.93
N HIS A 269 1.55 -0.41 8.47
CA HIS A 269 1.60 -0.92 7.09
C HIS A 269 0.88 -2.24 6.90
N ASP A 270 0.32 -2.78 7.94
CA ASP A 270 -0.31 -4.09 7.97
C ASP A 270 -1.58 -4.14 7.11
N ALA A 271 -1.92 -5.34 6.66
CA ALA A 271 -3.24 -5.61 6.11
C ALA A 271 -4.35 -5.52 7.18
N LEU A 272 -4.00 -5.69 8.45
CA LEU A 272 -4.88 -5.56 9.62
C LEU A 272 -4.09 -5.54 10.94
N CYS A 273 -4.44 -4.67 11.88
CA CYS A 273 -3.81 -4.64 13.21
C CYS A 273 -4.49 -5.59 14.22
N ASN A 274 -5.77 -5.88 14.03
CA ASN A 274 -6.58 -6.67 14.96
C ASN A 274 -6.77 -8.15 14.54
N GLY A 275 -5.78 -8.71 13.83
CA GLY A 275 -5.77 -10.12 13.41
C GLY A 275 -5.67 -11.08 14.59
N SER A 276 -4.73 -10.85 15.49
CA SER A 276 -4.60 -11.54 16.77
C SER A 276 -5.15 -10.68 17.89
N MET A 277 -6.32 -11.03 18.41
CA MET A 277 -6.92 -10.26 19.53
C MET A 277 -6.10 -10.35 20.82
N LYS A 278 -5.34 -11.44 21.02
CA LYS A 278 -4.41 -11.59 22.15
C LYS A 278 -3.33 -10.50 22.10
N ASP A 279 -2.63 -10.42 20.96
CA ASP A 279 -1.52 -9.47 20.81
C ASP A 279 -2.01 -8.03 20.68
N PHE A 280 -3.16 -7.80 20.06
CA PHE A 280 -3.79 -6.50 19.97
C PHE A 280 -4.20 -5.95 21.35
N ARG A 281 -4.77 -6.79 22.25
CA ARG A 281 -5.07 -6.42 23.63
C ARG A 281 -3.81 -6.12 24.41
N GLN A 282 -2.79 -6.95 24.28
CA GLN A 282 -1.50 -6.74 24.91
C GLN A 282 -0.87 -5.42 24.47
N PHE A 283 -0.86 -5.12 23.17
CA PHE A 283 -0.36 -3.88 22.61
C PHE A 283 -1.02 -2.65 23.25
N ASN A 284 -2.35 -2.59 23.20
CA ASN A 284 -3.09 -1.47 23.76
C ASN A 284 -2.84 -1.33 25.29
N ARG A 285 -2.81 -2.44 26.02
CA ARG A 285 -2.55 -2.43 27.46
C ARG A 285 -1.15 -1.94 27.79
N THR A 286 -0.13 -2.41 27.07
CA THR A 286 1.26 -1.98 27.28
C THR A 286 1.43 -0.47 27.07
N LEU A 287 0.77 0.13 26.07
CA LEU A 287 0.80 1.57 25.85
C LEU A 287 0.09 2.33 26.99
N ILE A 288 -1.07 1.85 27.46
CA ILE A 288 -1.79 2.45 28.58
C ILE A 288 -0.94 2.40 29.85
N ASP A 289 -0.34 1.26 30.17
CA ASP A 289 0.54 1.09 31.33
C ASP A 289 1.76 2.02 31.26
N TYR A 290 2.32 2.22 30.03
CA TYR A 290 3.39 3.21 29.82
C TYR A 290 2.92 4.63 30.09
N TYR A 291 1.73 5.02 29.63
CA TYR A 291 1.18 6.37 29.90
C TYR A 291 0.97 6.58 31.39
N GLU A 292 0.36 5.62 32.10
CA GLU A 292 0.09 5.69 33.53
C GLU A 292 1.40 5.81 34.33
N SER A 293 2.42 5.02 33.98
CA SER A 293 3.72 5.02 34.70
C SER A 293 4.55 6.28 34.47
N HIS A 294 4.33 7.01 33.38
CA HIS A 294 5.06 8.22 33.00
C HIS A 294 4.22 9.50 33.16
N ASN A 295 3.03 9.43 33.78
CA ASN A 295 2.08 10.53 33.93
C ASN A 295 1.75 11.22 32.58
N LEU A 296 1.63 10.42 31.52
CA LEU A 296 1.24 10.90 30.20
C LEU A 296 -0.29 10.77 30.03
N PRO A 297 -0.92 11.64 29.24
CA PRO A 297 -2.35 11.53 28.96
C PRO A 297 -2.68 10.29 28.13
N ASP A 298 -3.88 9.77 28.24
CA ASP A 298 -4.43 8.84 27.25
C ASP A 298 -4.29 9.43 25.84
N ARG A 299 -4.08 8.58 24.84
CA ARG A 299 -3.82 9.02 23.46
C ARG A 299 -2.54 9.88 23.32
N HIS A 300 -1.54 9.63 24.15
CA HIS A 300 -0.24 10.30 24.02
C HIS A 300 0.38 10.02 22.66
N PHE A 301 0.25 8.80 22.14
CA PHE A 301 0.52 8.44 20.76
C PHE A 301 -0.78 8.49 19.94
N ALA A 302 -0.64 8.64 18.61
CA ALA A 302 -1.70 8.44 17.66
C ALA A 302 -1.29 7.34 16.66
N TYR A 303 -2.21 6.46 16.29
CA TYR A 303 -1.96 5.48 15.24
C TYR A 303 -3.16 5.26 14.35
N SER A 304 -2.85 5.07 13.05
CA SER A 304 -3.81 4.71 12.01
C SER A 304 -3.46 3.37 11.39
N SER A 305 -4.44 2.54 11.13
CA SER A 305 -4.24 1.17 10.66
C SER A 305 -5.42 0.66 9.83
N HIS A 306 -5.20 -0.39 9.05
CA HIS A 306 -6.28 -1.24 8.60
C HIS A 306 -6.77 -2.13 9.74
N ALA A 307 -8.06 -2.35 9.82
CA ALA A 307 -8.69 -3.26 10.76
C ALA A 307 -9.79 -4.08 10.06
N ILE A 308 -10.08 -5.25 10.60
CA ILE A 308 -11.23 -6.03 10.17
C ILE A 308 -12.40 -5.88 11.13
N VAL A 309 -13.61 -5.94 10.59
CA VAL A 309 -14.84 -6.01 11.38
C VAL A 309 -14.81 -7.29 12.22
N ARG A 310 -15.00 -7.17 13.53
CA ARG A 310 -15.01 -8.29 14.46
C ARG A 310 -16.39 -8.50 15.06
N ARG A 311 -16.76 -9.78 15.25
CA ARG A 311 -17.98 -10.16 15.96
C ARG A 311 -17.92 -9.70 17.42
N PRO A 312 -19.06 -9.38 18.06
CA PRO A 312 -19.12 -8.93 19.46
C PRO A 312 -18.41 -9.85 20.45
N GLY A 313 -18.46 -11.19 20.21
CA GLY A 313 -17.76 -12.18 21.04
C GLY A 313 -16.24 -12.17 20.90
N ALA A 314 -15.70 -11.74 19.75
CA ALA A 314 -14.27 -11.68 19.49
C ALA A 314 -13.65 -10.34 19.95
N MET A 315 -14.33 -9.21 19.74
CA MET A 315 -13.91 -7.89 20.17
C MET A 315 -15.00 -7.27 21.03
N LYS A 316 -14.72 -7.10 22.33
CA LYS A 316 -15.66 -6.62 23.33
C LYS A 316 -15.64 -5.09 23.43
N PRO A 317 -16.66 -4.44 24.03
CA PRO A 317 -16.66 -2.98 24.21
C PRO A 317 -15.40 -2.43 24.89
N ILE A 318 -14.85 -3.14 25.89
CA ILE A 318 -13.61 -2.77 26.58
C ILE A 318 -12.39 -2.77 25.65
N ASP A 319 -12.37 -3.62 24.62
CA ASP A 319 -11.27 -3.65 23.64
C ASP A 319 -11.23 -2.35 22.81
N PHE A 320 -12.40 -1.80 22.45
CA PHE A 320 -12.50 -0.51 21.76
C PHE A 320 -12.13 0.66 22.69
N GLU A 321 -12.49 0.60 23.96
CA GLU A 321 -12.09 1.60 24.94
C GLU A 321 -10.56 1.62 25.11
N HIS A 322 -9.92 0.46 25.32
CA HIS A 322 -8.47 0.36 25.42
C HIS A 322 -7.78 0.80 24.12
N MET A 323 -8.33 0.44 22.96
CA MET A 323 -7.85 0.87 21.66
C MET A 323 -7.83 2.40 21.55
N ALA A 324 -8.93 3.06 21.95
CA ALA A 324 -9.04 4.51 21.93
C ALA A 324 -8.07 5.18 22.92
N ARG A 325 -7.97 4.66 24.17
CA ARG A 325 -7.01 5.15 25.18
C ARG A 325 -5.56 5.00 24.71
N ALA A 326 -5.23 3.88 24.06
CA ALA A 326 -3.90 3.63 23.51
C ALA A 326 -3.52 4.54 22.32
N GLY A 327 -4.50 5.25 21.72
CA GLY A 327 -4.27 6.24 20.69
C GLY A 327 -4.71 5.85 19.28
N ALA A 328 -5.61 4.88 19.12
CA ALA A 328 -6.23 4.64 17.84
C ALA A 328 -6.98 5.88 17.34
N GLU A 329 -6.58 6.39 16.19
CA GLU A 329 -7.16 7.58 15.58
C GLU A 329 -8.06 7.20 14.41
N THR A 330 -7.49 6.66 13.34
CA THR A 330 -8.21 6.30 12.13
C THR A 330 -8.07 4.82 11.80
N MET A 331 -9.20 4.12 11.70
CA MET A 331 -9.24 2.73 11.25
C MET A 331 -9.80 2.62 9.84
N VAL A 332 -9.05 2.00 8.95
CA VAL A 332 -9.49 1.71 7.58
C VAL A 332 -10.18 0.36 7.58
N LEU A 333 -11.46 0.32 7.25
CA LEU A 333 -12.30 -0.88 7.25
C LEU A 333 -12.70 -1.25 5.82
N GLY A 334 -12.31 -2.43 5.37
CA GLY A 334 -12.85 -3.03 4.15
C GLY A 334 -14.25 -3.58 4.42
N ILE A 335 -15.28 -2.74 4.26
CA ILE A 335 -16.68 -3.15 4.41
C ILE A 335 -17.24 -3.77 3.13
N GLU A 336 -16.71 -3.41 1.99
CA GLU A 336 -16.87 -3.86 0.62
C GLU A 336 -18.30 -3.77 0.07
N SER A 337 -19.33 -4.23 0.79
CA SER A 337 -20.73 -4.30 0.36
C SER A 337 -21.71 -4.10 1.52
N GLY A 338 -22.90 -3.62 1.23
CA GLY A 338 -24.03 -3.57 2.17
C GLY A 338 -24.88 -4.85 2.20
N SER A 339 -24.52 -5.86 1.42
CA SER A 339 -25.27 -7.14 1.32
C SER A 339 -24.54 -8.26 2.02
N ASP A 340 -25.18 -8.89 3.02
CA ASP A 340 -24.63 -10.08 3.71
C ASP A 340 -24.37 -11.23 2.73
N ARG A 341 -25.18 -11.37 1.68
CA ARG A 341 -25.01 -12.38 0.64
C ARG A 341 -23.70 -12.15 -0.13
N VAL A 342 -23.48 -10.93 -0.59
CA VAL A 342 -22.25 -10.57 -1.31
C VAL A 342 -21.03 -10.67 -0.42
N LEU A 343 -21.13 -10.27 0.86
CA LEU A 343 -20.04 -10.44 1.84
C LEU A 343 -19.69 -11.89 2.06
N ALA A 344 -20.68 -12.81 2.08
CA ALA A 344 -20.45 -14.25 2.16
C ALA A 344 -19.73 -14.77 0.90
N ASP A 345 -20.15 -14.37 -0.30
CA ASP A 345 -19.51 -14.73 -1.57
C ASP A 345 -18.07 -14.21 -1.65
N MET A 346 -17.82 -13.03 -1.11
CA MET A 346 -16.47 -12.42 -0.98
C MET A 346 -15.61 -13.14 0.09
N ARG A 347 -16.19 -14.00 0.94
CA ARG A 347 -15.55 -14.63 2.12
C ARG A 347 -15.01 -13.60 3.12
N LYS A 348 -15.83 -12.56 3.41
CA LYS A 348 -15.46 -11.50 4.38
C LYS A 348 -15.59 -11.95 5.82
N ASP A 349 -16.34 -13.02 6.11
CA ASP A 349 -16.53 -13.61 7.44
C ASP A 349 -16.98 -12.60 8.51
N PHE A 350 -17.89 -11.70 8.14
CA PHE A 350 -18.67 -10.82 9.02
C PHE A 350 -20.01 -10.48 8.35
N THR A 351 -20.97 -10.02 9.13
CA THR A 351 -22.29 -9.58 8.69
C THR A 351 -22.47 -8.06 8.88
N ILE A 352 -23.54 -7.49 8.28
CA ILE A 352 -23.92 -6.09 8.51
C ILE A 352 -24.25 -5.84 9.99
N ALA A 353 -24.81 -6.83 10.70
CA ALA A 353 -25.03 -6.71 12.13
C ALA A 353 -23.71 -6.60 12.94
N ASP A 354 -22.67 -7.35 12.53
CA ASP A 354 -21.33 -7.21 13.11
C ASP A 354 -20.73 -5.82 12.82
N LEU A 355 -20.94 -5.30 11.61
CA LEU A 355 -20.51 -3.95 11.24
C LEU A 355 -21.25 -2.87 12.06
N ASP A 356 -22.56 -2.99 12.22
CA ASP A 356 -23.36 -2.10 13.07
C ASP A 356 -22.81 -2.02 14.50
N TYR A 357 -22.47 -3.18 15.07
CA TYR A 357 -21.85 -3.25 16.39
C TYR A 357 -20.51 -2.50 16.43
N ASN A 358 -19.62 -2.75 15.47
CA ASN A 358 -18.32 -2.09 15.41
C ASN A 358 -18.47 -0.57 15.26
N MET A 359 -19.36 -0.11 14.37
CA MET A 359 -19.60 1.33 14.15
C MET A 359 -20.11 2.02 15.40
N ALA A 360 -21.02 1.40 16.13
CA ALA A 360 -21.49 1.92 17.41
C ALA A 360 -20.35 2.06 18.44
N GLN A 361 -19.40 1.12 18.45
CA GLN A 361 -18.24 1.20 19.36
C GLN A 361 -17.22 2.26 18.91
N TYR A 362 -16.94 2.41 17.62
CA TYR A 362 -16.07 3.46 17.09
C TYR A 362 -16.61 4.85 17.43
N SER A 363 -17.91 5.10 17.19
CA SER A 363 -18.56 6.38 17.52
C SER A 363 -18.53 6.65 19.03
N LYS A 364 -18.92 5.67 19.86
CA LYS A 364 -18.91 5.78 21.32
C LYS A 364 -17.53 6.21 21.87
N ASN A 365 -16.46 5.67 21.29
CA ASN A 365 -15.08 5.90 21.71
C ASN A 365 -14.37 7.03 20.93
N LYS A 366 -15.09 7.79 20.10
CA LYS A 366 -14.59 8.95 19.33
C LYS A 366 -13.37 8.58 18.48
N MET A 367 -13.42 7.43 17.81
CA MET A 367 -12.44 6.99 16.84
C MET A 367 -12.97 7.20 15.44
N GLN A 368 -12.08 7.52 14.52
CA GLN A 368 -12.42 7.75 13.12
C GLN A 368 -12.34 6.46 12.31
N VAL A 369 -13.18 6.36 11.29
CA VAL A 369 -13.23 5.23 10.36
C VAL A 369 -13.19 5.72 8.94
N TYR A 370 -12.45 5.02 8.11
CA TYR A 370 -12.41 5.20 6.67
C TYR A 370 -12.85 3.91 5.98
N PHE A 371 -13.85 3.98 5.11
CA PHE A 371 -14.41 2.79 4.44
C PHE A 371 -13.71 2.49 3.11
N LEU A 372 -13.48 1.21 2.86
CA LEU A 372 -13.19 0.68 1.52
C LEU A 372 -14.40 -0.11 1.04
N MET A 373 -14.83 0.14 -0.20
CA MET A 373 -15.96 -0.53 -0.82
C MET A 373 -15.62 -1.02 -2.22
N ILE A 374 -16.24 -2.12 -2.61
CA ILE A 374 -16.15 -2.71 -3.94
C ILE A 374 -17.54 -2.64 -4.57
N THR A 375 -17.63 -2.10 -5.76
CA THR A 375 -18.86 -2.09 -6.58
C THR A 375 -18.73 -3.05 -7.75
N GLY A 376 -19.81 -3.77 -8.07
CA GLY A 376 -19.85 -4.67 -9.21
C GLY A 376 -19.12 -5.98 -8.97
N PHE A 377 -19.26 -6.57 -7.77
CA PHE A 377 -18.80 -7.93 -7.52
C PHE A 377 -19.58 -8.94 -8.40
N PRO A 378 -18.98 -10.04 -8.90
CA PRO A 378 -19.59 -10.89 -9.94
C PRO A 378 -21.02 -11.36 -9.64
N THR A 379 -21.31 -11.67 -8.39
CA THR A 379 -22.65 -12.16 -7.98
C THR A 379 -23.58 -11.05 -7.51
N GLU A 380 -23.15 -9.77 -7.49
CA GLU A 380 -23.94 -8.62 -7.03
C GLU A 380 -25.17 -8.40 -7.92
N THR A 381 -26.37 -8.54 -7.35
CA THR A 381 -27.65 -8.20 -8.00
C THR A 381 -27.98 -6.71 -7.85
N GLU A 382 -29.14 -6.28 -8.37
CA GLU A 382 -29.63 -4.91 -8.16
C GLU A 382 -30.03 -4.68 -6.71
N GLU A 383 -30.64 -5.70 -6.07
CA GLU A 383 -31.04 -5.65 -4.65
C GLU A 383 -29.80 -5.53 -3.75
N ASP A 384 -28.69 -6.20 -4.05
CA ASP A 384 -27.45 -6.10 -3.30
C ASP A 384 -26.79 -4.72 -3.47
N HIS A 385 -26.85 -4.19 -4.68
CA HIS A 385 -26.39 -2.83 -4.95
C HIS A 385 -27.21 -1.81 -4.16
N GLN A 386 -28.56 -1.95 -4.17
CA GLN A 386 -29.42 -1.11 -3.36
C GLN A 386 -29.13 -1.25 -1.86
N ALA A 387 -28.90 -2.45 -1.36
CA ALA A 387 -28.52 -2.68 0.03
C ALA A 387 -27.23 -1.91 0.43
N SER A 388 -26.29 -1.74 -0.51
CA SER A 388 -25.09 -0.92 -0.28
C SER A 388 -25.42 0.57 -0.19
N LEU A 389 -26.34 1.08 -1.01
CA LEU A 389 -26.83 2.47 -0.92
C LEU A 389 -27.58 2.70 0.40
N ASP A 390 -28.45 1.76 0.77
CA ASP A 390 -29.23 1.82 2.01
C ASP A 390 -28.32 1.81 3.25
N LEU A 391 -27.25 1.01 3.23
CA LEU A 391 -26.23 0.99 4.30
C LEU A 391 -25.56 2.37 4.44
N LEU A 392 -25.16 2.98 3.34
CA LEU A 392 -24.54 4.31 3.34
C LEU A 392 -25.52 5.37 3.88
N THR A 393 -26.81 5.28 3.49
CA THR A 393 -27.85 6.14 4.03
C THR A 393 -28.02 5.96 5.54
N LYS A 394 -28.09 4.70 6.01
CA LYS A 394 -28.17 4.36 7.44
C LYS A 394 -27.01 4.95 8.24
N TYR A 395 -25.80 4.99 7.63
CA TYR A 395 -24.58 5.44 8.29
C TYR A 395 -24.28 6.93 8.14
N GLN A 396 -25.15 7.70 7.48
CA GLN A 396 -25.03 9.17 7.40
C GLN A 396 -24.87 9.81 8.79
N ARG A 397 -25.53 9.26 9.82
CA ARG A 397 -25.37 9.73 11.21
C ARG A 397 -23.92 9.68 11.70
N PHE A 398 -23.14 8.71 11.26
CA PHE A 398 -21.72 8.56 11.62
C PHE A 398 -20.80 9.47 10.78
N VAL A 399 -21.27 9.95 9.63
CA VAL A 399 -20.63 11.05 8.91
C VAL A 399 -20.86 12.36 9.67
N ALA A 400 -22.09 12.59 10.10
CA ALA A 400 -22.48 13.81 10.82
C ALA A 400 -21.78 13.96 12.19
N ASP A 401 -21.50 12.86 12.90
CA ASP A 401 -20.79 12.88 14.19
C ASP A 401 -19.26 12.80 14.05
N GLY A 402 -18.74 12.72 12.81
CA GLY A 402 -17.30 12.65 12.51
C GLY A 402 -16.66 11.29 12.71
N THR A 403 -17.43 10.23 12.98
CA THR A 403 -16.92 8.86 13.06
C THR A 403 -16.48 8.36 11.69
N ILE A 404 -17.28 8.55 10.64
CA ILE A 404 -16.88 8.24 9.27
C ILE A 404 -16.27 9.49 8.65
N ILE A 405 -14.98 9.44 8.35
CA ILE A 405 -14.23 10.56 7.77
C ILE A 405 -14.06 10.43 6.25
N GLY A 406 -14.47 9.34 5.66
CA GLY A 406 -14.41 9.17 4.21
C GLY A 406 -14.66 7.75 3.74
N VAL A 407 -14.76 7.64 2.41
CA VAL A 407 -14.96 6.38 1.70
C VAL A 407 -14.04 6.32 0.48
N ASN A 408 -13.44 5.15 0.24
CA ASN A 408 -12.73 4.83 -0.99
C ASN A 408 -13.56 3.76 -1.75
N LEU A 409 -13.96 4.12 -2.93
CA LEU A 409 -14.77 3.25 -3.79
C LEU A 409 -13.91 2.53 -4.85
N GLY A 410 -12.63 2.85 -4.93
CA GLY A 410 -11.76 2.37 -6.00
C GLY A 410 -12.25 2.76 -7.39
N THR A 411 -11.88 1.98 -8.41
CA THR A 411 -12.43 2.09 -9.77
C THR A 411 -13.63 1.15 -9.93
N THR A 412 -13.42 -0.01 -10.51
CA THR A 412 -14.32 -1.17 -10.49
C THR A 412 -13.50 -2.36 -10.03
N LEU A 413 -14.15 -3.45 -9.64
CA LEU A 413 -13.44 -4.66 -9.28
C LEU A 413 -12.52 -5.13 -10.42
N THR A 414 -11.24 -5.27 -10.11
CA THR A 414 -10.22 -5.88 -10.98
C THR A 414 -9.85 -7.27 -10.45
N ILE A 415 -9.59 -8.19 -11.35
CA ILE A 415 -9.12 -9.53 -11.01
C ILE A 415 -7.60 -9.52 -11.12
N GLU A 416 -6.94 -9.72 -10.01
CA GLU A 416 -5.49 -9.70 -9.91
C GLU A 416 -4.92 -11.12 -9.85
N GLN A 417 -3.78 -11.34 -10.50
CA GLN A 417 -3.06 -12.61 -10.43
C GLN A 417 -2.70 -12.95 -8.97
N GLY A 418 -2.84 -14.23 -8.62
CA GLY A 418 -2.59 -14.71 -7.26
C GLY A 418 -3.76 -14.49 -6.31
N THR A 419 -4.93 -14.08 -6.82
CA THR A 419 -6.18 -14.08 -6.06
C THR A 419 -6.97 -15.37 -6.33
N PRO A 420 -7.78 -15.86 -5.38
CA PRO A 420 -8.68 -16.98 -5.65
C PRO A 420 -9.61 -16.76 -6.86
N MET A 421 -10.02 -15.52 -7.13
CA MET A 421 -10.82 -15.18 -8.32
C MET A 421 -10.06 -15.39 -9.62
N PHE A 422 -8.76 -15.15 -9.63
CA PHE A 422 -7.91 -15.39 -10.79
C PHE A 422 -7.61 -16.88 -10.95
N ASP A 423 -7.21 -17.56 -9.87
CA ASP A 423 -6.75 -18.95 -9.91
C ASP A 423 -7.91 -19.93 -10.12
N GLN A 424 -9.12 -19.61 -9.62
CA GLN A 424 -10.31 -20.44 -9.66
C GLN A 424 -11.56 -19.66 -10.10
N PRO A 425 -11.54 -19.03 -11.29
CA PRO A 425 -12.62 -18.11 -11.73
C PRO A 425 -13.98 -18.80 -11.85
N ASN A 426 -13.98 -20.10 -12.14
CA ASN A 426 -15.20 -20.91 -12.25
C ASN A 426 -16.01 -20.98 -10.93
N THR A 427 -15.38 -20.76 -9.77
CA THR A 427 -16.09 -20.75 -8.48
C THR A 427 -17.09 -19.62 -8.33
N LEU A 428 -16.89 -18.55 -9.10
CA LEU A 428 -17.78 -17.38 -9.18
C LEU A 428 -18.36 -17.20 -10.59
N ASN A 429 -18.27 -18.24 -11.44
CA ASN A 429 -18.75 -18.24 -12.82
C ASN A 429 -18.17 -17.09 -13.66
N ILE A 430 -16.89 -16.77 -13.43
CA ILE A 430 -16.18 -15.69 -14.10
C ILE A 430 -15.48 -16.26 -15.34
N ILE A 431 -15.58 -15.55 -16.44
CA ILE A 431 -14.84 -15.79 -17.67
C ILE A 431 -14.17 -14.49 -18.11
N GLY A 432 -13.01 -14.60 -18.74
CA GLY A 432 -12.37 -13.47 -19.41
C GLY A 432 -13.02 -13.16 -20.76
N ILE A 433 -12.81 -11.97 -21.28
CA ILE A 433 -13.26 -11.58 -22.62
C ILE A 433 -12.51 -12.44 -23.64
N ASN A 434 -13.21 -12.90 -24.68
CA ASN A 434 -12.68 -13.80 -25.71
C ASN A 434 -12.16 -15.15 -25.19
N ASN A 435 -12.76 -15.66 -24.10
CA ASN A 435 -12.36 -16.93 -23.46
C ASN A 435 -10.90 -16.95 -22.95
N GLN A 436 -10.30 -15.80 -22.73
CA GLN A 436 -9.00 -15.69 -22.10
C GLN A 436 -9.11 -15.83 -20.57
N GLN A 437 -7.98 -15.98 -19.89
CA GLN A 437 -7.92 -15.91 -18.44
C GLN A 437 -8.45 -14.55 -17.97
N PRO A 438 -9.45 -14.50 -17.06
CA PRO A 438 -9.98 -13.23 -16.57
C PRO A 438 -8.90 -12.46 -15.81
N GLN A 439 -8.65 -11.21 -16.20
CA GLN A 439 -7.63 -10.36 -15.62
C GLN A 439 -8.02 -8.88 -15.67
N GLY A 440 -7.57 -8.10 -14.69
CA GLY A 440 -7.90 -6.68 -14.60
C GLY A 440 -9.41 -6.49 -14.56
N ALA A 441 -9.91 -5.56 -15.36
CA ALA A 441 -11.35 -5.30 -15.47
C ALA A 441 -12.03 -6.10 -16.62
N ASP A 442 -11.27 -6.95 -17.35
CA ASP A 442 -11.71 -7.67 -18.55
C ASP A 442 -12.30 -9.04 -18.23
N TRP A 443 -13.45 -9.03 -17.56
CA TRP A 443 -14.16 -10.23 -17.16
C TRP A 443 -15.68 -10.05 -17.23
N MET A 444 -16.38 -11.17 -17.32
CA MET A 444 -17.83 -11.29 -17.23
C MET A 444 -18.20 -12.42 -16.27
N CYS A 445 -19.41 -12.33 -15.70
CA CYS A 445 -20.00 -13.41 -14.90
C CYS A 445 -21.10 -14.09 -15.72
N THR A 446 -20.99 -15.41 -15.94
CA THR A 446 -21.94 -16.15 -16.80
C THR A 446 -23.31 -16.30 -16.15
N THR A 447 -23.40 -16.26 -14.83
CA THR A 447 -24.66 -16.30 -14.08
C THR A 447 -25.25 -14.91 -13.80
N ASN A 448 -24.51 -13.85 -14.14
CA ASN A 448 -24.95 -12.43 -14.04
C ASN A 448 -24.48 -11.66 -15.29
N PRO A 449 -24.97 -12.02 -16.49
CA PRO A 449 -24.46 -11.47 -17.75
C PRO A 449 -24.81 -9.97 -17.93
N GLU A 450 -25.79 -9.47 -17.18
CA GLU A 450 -26.16 -8.05 -17.21
C GLU A 450 -25.14 -7.17 -16.47
N LEU A 451 -24.33 -7.74 -15.59
CA LEU A 451 -23.25 -7.03 -14.89
C LEU A 451 -22.07 -6.77 -15.81
N THR A 452 -22.33 -6.12 -16.93
CA THR A 452 -21.29 -5.70 -17.88
C THR A 452 -20.31 -4.70 -17.27
N TYR A 453 -19.17 -4.47 -17.91
CA TYR A 453 -18.23 -3.42 -17.48
C TYR A 453 -18.90 -2.04 -17.39
N LYS A 454 -19.77 -1.70 -18.37
CA LYS A 454 -20.58 -0.48 -18.34
C LYS A 454 -21.46 -0.43 -17.08
N LYS A 455 -22.18 -1.49 -16.77
CA LYS A 455 -23.07 -1.55 -15.59
C LYS A 455 -22.25 -1.38 -14.30
N ARG A 456 -21.06 -1.99 -14.19
CA ARG A 456 -20.18 -1.83 -13.04
C ARG A 456 -19.72 -0.38 -12.85
N ILE A 457 -19.34 0.30 -13.93
CA ILE A 457 -19.01 1.73 -13.91
C ILE A 457 -20.21 2.58 -13.48
N MET A 458 -21.38 2.32 -14.03
CA MET A 458 -22.60 3.06 -13.66
C MET A 458 -22.94 2.89 -12.18
N ARG A 459 -22.87 1.67 -11.63
CA ARG A 459 -23.04 1.42 -10.20
C ARG A 459 -22.01 2.18 -9.37
N ARG A 460 -20.75 2.18 -9.80
CA ARG A 460 -19.68 2.91 -9.12
C ARG A 460 -19.96 4.43 -9.07
N ILE A 461 -20.42 5.00 -10.16
CA ILE A 461 -20.81 6.41 -10.25
C ILE A 461 -22.00 6.68 -9.31
N GLN A 462 -23.03 5.84 -9.36
CA GLN A 462 -24.22 5.97 -8.53
C GLN A 462 -23.90 5.94 -7.02
N VAL A 463 -22.99 5.04 -6.59
CA VAL A 463 -22.53 5.03 -5.19
C VAL A 463 -21.80 6.31 -4.83
N GLN A 464 -20.98 6.85 -5.73
CA GLN A 464 -20.28 8.12 -5.47
C GLN A 464 -21.25 9.29 -5.33
N GLU A 465 -22.16 9.47 -6.28
CA GLU A 465 -23.17 10.52 -6.25
C GLU A 465 -24.03 10.43 -4.98
N HIS A 466 -24.39 9.21 -4.58
CA HIS A 466 -25.12 8.96 -3.33
C HIS A 466 -24.31 9.35 -2.10
N CYS A 467 -23.04 8.99 -2.05
CA CYS A 467 -22.12 9.40 -0.97
C CYS A 467 -21.98 10.93 -0.90
N GLU A 468 -21.84 11.61 -2.05
CA GLU A 468 -21.74 13.07 -2.12
C GLU A 468 -23.00 13.74 -1.56
N GLN A 469 -24.19 13.25 -1.92
CA GLN A 469 -25.46 13.74 -1.38
C GLN A 469 -25.60 13.56 0.12
N LEU A 470 -25.01 12.51 0.68
CA LEU A 470 -25.02 12.20 2.11
C LEU A 470 -23.90 12.90 2.90
N GLY A 471 -23.01 13.64 2.22
CA GLY A 471 -21.90 14.38 2.85
C GLY A 471 -20.65 13.53 3.16
N TYR A 472 -20.51 12.36 2.56
CA TYR A 472 -19.26 11.59 2.66
C TYR A 472 -18.14 12.33 1.92
N THR A 473 -16.93 12.21 2.45
CA THR A 473 -15.72 12.70 1.79
C THR A 473 -14.98 11.55 1.11
N PHE A 474 -14.13 11.89 0.15
CA PHE A 474 -13.31 10.93 -0.59
C PHE A 474 -11.84 11.20 -0.33
N TRP A 475 -10.98 10.21 -0.56
CA TRP A 475 -9.54 10.38 -0.43
C TRP A 475 -9.06 11.52 -1.37
N LYS A 476 -8.27 12.48 -0.83
CA LYS A 476 -7.73 13.59 -1.62
C LYS A 476 -6.87 13.05 -2.78
N GLY A 477 -7.24 13.40 -4.01
CA GLY A 477 -6.57 12.97 -5.25
C GLY A 477 -7.44 12.10 -6.16
N ASP A 478 -8.61 11.69 -5.68
CA ASP A 478 -9.58 10.93 -6.45
C ASP A 478 -10.60 11.87 -7.13
N ASP A 479 -10.14 12.54 -8.18
CA ASP A 479 -11.07 13.07 -9.21
C ASP A 479 -11.53 11.87 -10.07
N GLN A 480 -12.08 10.87 -9.35
CA GLN A 480 -12.29 9.51 -9.83
C GLN A 480 -13.34 9.44 -10.92
N LEU A 481 -14.36 10.31 -10.88
CA LEU A 481 -15.42 10.32 -11.89
C LEU A 481 -14.88 10.66 -13.27
N LYS A 482 -14.08 11.72 -13.38
CA LYS A 482 -13.49 12.10 -14.68
C LYS A 482 -12.54 11.01 -15.16
N THR A 483 -11.64 10.54 -14.30
CA THR A 483 -10.70 9.47 -14.62
C THR A 483 -11.41 8.16 -15.00
N LEU A 484 -12.51 7.83 -14.33
CA LEU A 484 -13.34 6.66 -14.65
C LEU A 484 -14.04 6.80 -16.01
N MET A 485 -14.58 7.97 -16.30
CA MET A 485 -15.23 8.25 -17.58
C MET A 485 -14.20 8.24 -18.72
N ASP A 486 -13.02 8.85 -18.53
CA ASP A 486 -11.96 8.85 -19.51
C ASP A 486 -11.47 7.41 -19.80
N LYS A 487 -11.21 6.62 -18.76
CA LYS A 487 -10.85 5.18 -18.91
C LYS A 487 -11.96 4.36 -19.57
N TYR A 488 -13.21 4.68 -19.30
CA TYR A 488 -14.34 4.03 -19.98
C TYR A 488 -14.39 4.36 -21.47
N GLN A 489 -14.18 5.62 -21.85
CA GLN A 489 -14.14 6.05 -23.25
C GLN A 489 -12.95 5.43 -24.01
N GLU A 490 -11.75 5.45 -23.41
CA GLU A 490 -10.56 4.78 -23.98
C GLU A 490 -10.79 3.29 -24.23
N ARG A 491 -11.50 2.63 -23.32
CA ARG A 491 -11.79 1.22 -23.44
C ARG A 491 -12.86 0.92 -24.50
N LEU A 492 -13.89 1.76 -24.61
CA LEU A 492 -14.87 1.65 -25.69
C LEU A 492 -14.20 1.79 -27.06
N ALA A 493 -13.26 2.72 -27.21
CA ALA A 493 -12.48 2.89 -28.42
C ALA A 493 -11.67 1.64 -28.75
N ARG A 494 -10.97 1.03 -27.78
CA ARG A 494 -10.22 -0.23 -27.98
C ARG A 494 -11.11 -1.41 -28.37
N ILE A 495 -12.29 -1.53 -27.77
CA ILE A 495 -13.25 -2.59 -28.12
C ILE A 495 -13.75 -2.39 -29.56
N GLN A 496 -13.98 -1.16 -30.00
CA GLN A 496 -14.37 -0.84 -31.36
C GLN A 496 -13.25 -1.14 -32.38
N GLU A 497 -12.00 -0.88 -32.02
CA GLU A 497 -10.83 -1.23 -32.85
C GLU A 497 -10.59 -2.75 -32.99
N LEU A 498 -11.03 -3.54 -31.99
CA LEU A 498 -10.88 -5.01 -32.02
C LEU A 498 -12.04 -5.73 -32.73
N VAL A 499 -13.14 -5.03 -33.02
CA VAL A 499 -14.33 -5.56 -33.72
C VAL A 499 -14.31 -5.23 -35.21
N HIS A 500 -13.37 -4.39 -35.65
CA HIS A 500 -13.06 -4.10 -37.06
C HIS A 500 -11.72 -4.72 -37.45
#